data_0209b0ef1ea6bb8ef6fc194e108fd994
#
_entry.id   0209b0ef1ea6bb8ef6fc194e108fd994
#
_cell.length_a   1.000
_cell.length_b   1.000
_cell.length_c   1.000
_cell.angle_alpha   90.00
_cell.angle_beta   90.00
_cell.angle_gamma   90.00
#
_symmetry.space_group_name_H-M   'P 1'
#
loop_
_entity.id
_entity.type
_entity.pdbx_description
1 polymer ?
#
loop_
_entity_poly.entity_id
_entity_poly.type
_entity_poly.pdbx_seq_one_letter_code
_entity_poly.pdbx_strand_id
1 'polypeptide(L)'
;MKIKNMKAWLAAALLMVAGGADAQHAPRLLGGDLSMLPVYEEAEVVYRDYGGKPVELLPWLKSQGWNTVRVRLFVNPENASDQHKGEGVCQDLDYVLRFARQIKAAGLQWMLDFHYSDTWADPGKQFIPKAWEGLEADVMADSVYQHTRQTLVTLRKAGVAPRYIQVGNEITNGMLWPTAKVNPYKDANWQVLAQMVRSGVKACREVCPDAQLIIHTEKAGDTKATCLYYERLKQLDVDYDVIGLSYYPMWHGTIPHLGHTLDSLTTLFPEKPIMIVEAAAYYSHENDPWAKDPNQFAEFFPISVQGQLMFTRQLVQLLNRHPQVTGLFWWFPEENGCDNEVCPGWLNRGLFDNHSGKALPAMRELRRFMQRGR
;
A
#
# COMPACT_ATOMS: atom_id res chain seq x y z
N MET A 1 5.01 -80.59 1.33
CA MET A 1 4.32 -80.08 2.42
C MET A 1 5.11 -78.98 3.12
N LYS A 2 4.85 -77.77 2.93
CA LYS A 2 5.08 -76.57 3.72
C LYS A 2 4.87 -75.37 2.83
N ILE A 3 3.78 -74.69 3.06
CA ILE A 3 3.35 -73.45 2.41
C ILE A 3 4.25 -72.33 2.96
N LYS A 4 4.96 -71.61 2.08
CA LYS A 4 5.72 -70.40 2.44
C LYS A 4 4.90 -69.17 2.16
N ASN A 5 4.63 -68.42 3.21
CA ASN A 5 4.03 -67.13 3.21
C ASN A 5 4.84 -66.10 2.40
N MET A 6 4.27 -65.49 1.42
CA MET A 6 4.82 -64.33 0.72
C MET A 6 4.11 -63.09 1.21
N LYS A 7 4.79 -62.32 2.03
CA LYS A 7 4.32 -60.99 2.51
C LYS A 7 4.47 -59.98 1.39
N ALA A 8 3.35 -59.48 0.90
CA ALA A 8 3.29 -58.38 -0.03
C ALA A 8 3.59 -57.05 0.76
N TRP A 9 4.62 -56.34 0.35
CA TRP A 9 4.87 -54.98 0.81
C TRP A 9 4.09 -54.04 -0.12
N LEU A 10 3.03 -53.41 0.41
CA LEU A 10 2.39 -52.25 -0.21
C LEU A 10 3.24 -51.01 0.15
N ALA A 11 3.95 -50.49 -0.83
CA ALA A 11 4.56 -49.16 -0.74
C ALA A 11 3.46 -48.15 -1.01
N ALA A 12 2.98 -47.47 0.06
CA ALA A 12 2.14 -46.31 -0.08
C ALA A 12 3.01 -45.14 -0.52
N ALA A 13 2.96 -44.77 -1.79
CA ALA A 13 3.50 -43.53 -2.28
C ALA A 13 2.59 -42.38 -1.81
N LEU A 14 3.02 -41.66 -0.76
CA LEU A 14 2.42 -40.39 -0.38
C LEU A 14 2.80 -39.37 -1.46
N LEU A 15 1.89 -39.09 -2.39
CA LEU A 15 1.95 -37.88 -3.21
C LEU A 15 1.73 -36.67 -2.32
N MET A 16 2.81 -36.01 -1.92
CA MET A 16 2.71 -34.63 -1.45
C MET A 16 2.34 -33.76 -2.66
N VAL A 17 1.06 -33.48 -2.79
CA VAL A 17 0.61 -32.37 -3.62
C VAL A 17 1.02 -31.10 -2.85
N ALA A 18 2.17 -30.55 -3.21
CA ALA A 18 2.50 -29.19 -2.83
C ALA A 18 1.44 -28.30 -3.48
N GLY A 19 0.47 -27.85 -2.68
CA GLY A 19 -0.51 -26.84 -3.08
C GLY A 19 0.22 -25.53 -3.30
N GLY A 20 0.74 -25.30 -4.50
CA GLY A 20 1.04 -23.97 -4.97
C GLY A 20 -0.29 -23.22 -5.00
N ALA A 21 -0.50 -22.30 -4.08
CA ALA A 21 -1.62 -21.39 -4.15
C ALA A 21 -1.49 -20.64 -5.48
N ASP A 22 -2.38 -20.94 -6.41
CA ASP A 22 -2.42 -20.34 -7.74
C ASP A 22 -2.60 -18.81 -7.57
N ALA A 23 -1.53 -18.05 -7.74
CA ALA A 23 -1.57 -16.59 -7.70
C ALA A 23 -2.61 -16.03 -8.71
N GLN A 24 -2.96 -16.82 -9.73
CA GLN A 24 -3.98 -16.48 -10.71
C GLN A 24 -5.42 -16.45 -10.16
N HIS A 25 -5.68 -17.02 -8.99
CA HIS A 25 -7.03 -17.13 -8.39
C HIS A 25 -7.20 -16.33 -7.11
N ALA A 26 -6.18 -15.58 -6.66
CA ALA A 26 -6.33 -14.70 -5.50
C ALA A 26 -7.42 -13.63 -5.77
N PRO A 27 -8.31 -13.36 -4.79
CA PRO A 27 -9.33 -12.33 -4.95
C PRO A 27 -8.66 -10.97 -5.16
N ARG A 28 -9.12 -10.20 -6.15
CA ARG A 28 -8.61 -8.87 -6.40
C ARG A 28 -9.06 -7.89 -5.34
N LEU A 29 -8.18 -6.93 -5.04
CA LEU A 29 -8.43 -5.85 -4.10
C LEU A 29 -8.52 -4.53 -4.86
N LEU A 30 -9.62 -3.83 -4.68
CA LEU A 30 -9.79 -2.46 -5.11
C LEU A 30 -10.03 -1.60 -3.89
N GLY A 31 -9.20 -0.58 -3.71
CA GLY A 31 -9.28 0.28 -2.56
C GLY A 31 -8.58 1.61 -2.74
N GLY A 32 -8.32 2.25 -1.62
CA GLY A 32 -7.55 3.48 -1.53
C GLY A 32 -7.00 3.71 -0.14
N ASP A 33 -5.99 4.57 -0.04
CA ASP A 33 -5.56 5.13 1.23
C ASP A 33 -6.55 6.21 1.64
N LEU A 34 -7.40 5.88 2.61
CA LEU A 34 -8.44 6.75 3.16
C LEU A 34 -8.07 7.27 4.55
N SER A 35 -6.78 7.38 4.83
CA SER A 35 -6.28 7.70 6.17
C SER A 35 -6.75 9.03 6.72
N MET A 36 -7.21 9.95 5.87
CA MET A 36 -7.72 11.26 6.29
C MET A 36 -9.25 11.31 6.38
N LEU A 37 -9.96 10.26 5.98
CA LEU A 37 -11.42 10.29 5.97
C LEU A 37 -12.04 10.70 7.32
N PRO A 38 -11.58 10.22 8.50
CA PRO A 38 -12.13 10.69 9.77
C PRO A 38 -11.97 12.20 10.00
N VAL A 39 -10.87 12.81 9.53
CA VAL A 39 -10.66 14.28 9.64
C VAL A 39 -11.62 15.02 8.72
N TYR A 40 -11.85 14.53 7.50
CA TYR A 40 -12.86 15.10 6.59
C TYR A 40 -14.27 14.95 7.15
N GLU A 41 -14.59 13.83 7.81
CA GLU A 41 -15.87 13.61 8.47
C GLU A 41 -16.07 14.57 9.67
N GLU A 42 -15.02 14.77 10.49
CA GLU A 42 -15.03 15.73 11.61
C GLU A 42 -15.20 17.18 11.13
N ALA A 43 -14.70 17.49 9.93
CA ALA A 43 -14.88 18.79 9.26
C ALA A 43 -16.23 18.88 8.49
N GLU A 44 -17.12 17.91 8.65
CA GLU A 44 -18.44 17.85 8.02
C GLU A 44 -18.41 17.92 6.48
N VAL A 45 -17.32 17.45 5.85
CA VAL A 45 -17.15 17.46 4.40
C VAL A 45 -18.17 16.54 3.73
N VAL A 46 -18.89 17.07 2.74
CA VAL A 46 -19.97 16.34 2.05
C VAL A 46 -19.47 15.70 0.76
N TYR A 47 -19.43 14.38 0.75
CA TYR A 47 -19.22 13.60 -0.48
C TYR A 47 -20.53 13.43 -1.25
N ARG A 48 -20.47 13.49 -2.58
CA ARG A 48 -21.65 13.34 -3.45
C ARG A 48 -21.38 12.27 -4.51
N ASP A 49 -22.41 11.52 -4.81
CA ASP A 49 -22.37 10.57 -5.93
C ASP A 49 -22.23 11.30 -7.27
N TYR A 50 -22.20 10.54 -8.37
CA TYR A 50 -22.09 11.09 -9.74
C TYR A 50 -23.29 11.99 -10.13
N GLY A 51 -24.44 11.82 -9.48
CA GLY A 51 -25.64 12.63 -9.69
C GLY A 51 -25.68 13.89 -8.81
N GLY A 52 -24.75 14.00 -7.85
CA GLY A 52 -24.71 15.11 -6.89
C GLY A 52 -25.48 14.86 -5.60
N LYS A 53 -26.00 13.64 -5.36
CA LYS A 53 -26.66 13.27 -4.13
C LYS A 53 -25.63 13.02 -3.02
N PRO A 54 -25.78 13.59 -1.80
CA PRO A 54 -24.90 13.29 -0.67
C PRO A 54 -24.86 11.80 -0.34
N VAL A 55 -23.68 11.30 0.03
CA VAL A 55 -23.45 9.89 0.37
C VAL A 55 -22.53 9.77 1.58
N GLU A 56 -22.69 8.69 2.34
CA GLU A 56 -21.70 8.23 3.33
C GLU A 56 -20.60 7.49 2.56
N LEU A 57 -19.34 7.92 2.72
CA LEU A 57 -18.27 7.52 1.79
C LEU A 57 -17.99 6.02 1.83
N LEU A 58 -17.74 5.41 3.00
CA LEU A 58 -17.38 3.98 3.08
C LEU A 58 -18.45 3.04 2.51
N PRO A 59 -19.76 3.15 2.90
CA PRO A 59 -20.82 2.35 2.29
C PRO A 59 -20.96 2.59 0.79
N TRP A 60 -20.79 3.85 0.34
CA TRP A 60 -20.90 4.18 -1.07
C TRP A 60 -19.76 3.58 -1.89
N LEU A 61 -18.48 3.70 -1.43
CA LEU A 61 -17.33 3.07 -2.08
C LEU A 61 -17.52 1.55 -2.20
N LYS A 62 -18.01 0.90 -1.15
CA LYS A 62 -18.35 -0.53 -1.20
C LYS A 62 -19.38 -0.82 -2.30
N SER A 63 -20.41 0.00 -2.44
CA SER A 63 -21.41 -0.13 -3.52
C SER A 63 -20.79 0.05 -4.91
N GLN A 64 -19.68 0.80 -5.01
CA GLN A 64 -18.91 0.98 -6.23
C GLN A 64 -17.94 -0.20 -6.51
N GLY A 65 -17.92 -1.22 -5.66
CA GLY A 65 -17.09 -2.42 -5.82
C GLY A 65 -15.73 -2.36 -5.12
N TRP A 66 -15.49 -1.33 -4.32
CA TRP A 66 -14.33 -1.28 -3.43
C TRP A 66 -14.49 -2.28 -2.31
N ASN A 67 -13.40 -2.94 -1.90
CA ASN A 67 -13.45 -3.98 -0.88
C ASN A 67 -12.39 -3.83 0.22
N THR A 68 -11.43 -2.92 0.05
CA THR A 68 -10.32 -2.77 1.00
C THR A 68 -9.98 -1.28 1.18
N VAL A 69 -9.67 -0.89 2.41
CA VAL A 69 -9.17 0.45 2.76
C VAL A 69 -7.73 0.31 3.23
N ARG A 70 -6.82 1.16 2.74
CA ARG A 70 -5.45 1.30 3.26
C ARG A 70 -5.43 2.42 4.28
N VAL A 71 -4.76 2.20 5.41
CA VAL A 71 -4.62 3.17 6.51
C VAL A 71 -3.18 3.17 6.98
N ARG A 72 -2.55 4.35 6.96
CA ARG A 72 -1.21 4.57 7.48
C ARG A 72 -1.20 4.73 9.00
N LEU A 73 -0.07 4.41 9.61
CA LEU A 73 0.17 4.57 11.05
C LEU A 73 1.56 5.16 11.28
N PHE A 74 1.62 6.23 12.06
CA PHE A 74 2.86 6.82 12.57
C PHE A 74 3.17 6.32 13.99
N VAL A 75 4.43 6.43 14.42
CA VAL A 75 4.83 6.00 15.78
C VAL A 75 4.29 6.98 16.81
N ASN A 76 4.56 8.26 16.65
CA ASN A 76 3.99 9.34 17.47
C ASN A 76 3.84 10.62 16.64
N PRO A 77 2.71 10.84 15.95
CA PRO A 77 2.50 12.00 15.08
C PRO A 77 2.50 13.34 15.82
N GLU A 78 2.37 13.35 17.15
CA GLU A 78 2.49 14.59 17.94
C GLU A 78 3.88 15.23 17.83
N ASN A 79 4.91 14.45 17.54
CA ASN A 79 6.28 14.92 17.28
C ASN A 79 6.48 15.51 15.89
N ALA A 80 5.50 15.36 14.97
CA ALA A 80 5.60 15.92 13.63
C ALA A 80 5.59 17.46 13.67
N SER A 81 6.24 18.09 12.68
CA SER A 81 6.18 19.55 12.52
C SER A 81 4.77 20.02 12.20
N ASP A 82 4.47 21.29 12.48
CA ASP A 82 3.18 21.90 12.14
C ASP A 82 2.88 21.80 10.65
N GLN A 83 3.91 21.92 9.79
CA GLN A 83 3.79 21.70 8.36
C GLN A 83 3.28 20.29 8.05
N HIS A 84 3.91 19.26 8.61
CA HIS A 84 3.52 17.87 8.34
C HIS A 84 2.15 17.52 8.94
N LYS A 85 1.79 18.11 10.10
CA LYS A 85 0.44 18.02 10.64
C LYS A 85 -0.59 18.65 9.69
N GLY A 86 -0.29 19.81 9.12
CA GLY A 86 -1.10 20.46 8.08
C GLY A 86 -1.19 19.65 6.77
N GLU A 87 -0.23 18.76 6.52
CA GLU A 87 -0.21 17.81 5.41
C GLU A 87 -0.95 16.50 5.72
N GLY A 88 -1.56 16.36 6.91
CA GLY A 88 -2.38 15.22 7.29
C GLY A 88 -1.66 14.15 8.13
N VAL A 89 -0.58 14.51 8.84
CA VAL A 89 0.08 13.61 9.81
C VAL A 89 -0.67 13.69 11.14
N CYS A 90 -1.50 12.68 11.43
CA CYS A 90 -2.28 12.60 12.67
C CYS A 90 -2.59 11.15 13.10
N GLN A 91 -2.25 10.15 12.30
CA GLN A 91 -2.68 8.77 12.46
C GLN A 91 -1.82 8.04 13.49
N ASP A 92 -2.14 8.24 14.77
CA ASP A 92 -1.67 7.42 15.88
C ASP A 92 -2.49 6.11 16.00
N LEU A 93 -2.14 5.27 16.97
CA LEU A 93 -2.82 3.99 17.19
C LEU A 93 -4.30 4.17 17.56
N ASP A 94 -4.64 5.16 18.37
CA ASP A 94 -6.03 5.39 18.78
C ASP A 94 -6.89 5.88 17.62
N TYR A 95 -6.35 6.75 16.78
CA TYR A 95 -6.97 7.17 15.51
C TYR A 95 -7.23 5.96 14.61
N VAL A 96 -6.19 5.18 14.34
CA VAL A 96 -6.28 3.98 13.47
C VAL A 96 -7.27 2.97 14.04
N LEU A 97 -7.29 2.76 15.34
CA LEU A 97 -8.23 1.85 16.01
C LEU A 97 -9.70 2.29 15.82
N ARG A 98 -10.00 3.60 15.97
CA ARG A 98 -11.33 4.14 15.72
C ARG A 98 -11.75 3.95 14.27
N PHE A 99 -10.86 4.30 13.34
CA PHE A 99 -11.15 4.19 11.91
C PHE A 99 -11.28 2.72 11.44
N ALA A 100 -10.45 1.81 11.94
CA ALA A 100 -10.58 0.38 11.64
C ALA A 100 -11.95 -0.20 12.07
N ARG A 101 -12.55 0.30 13.15
CA ARG A 101 -13.92 -0.06 13.55
C ARG A 101 -14.97 0.43 12.54
N GLN A 102 -14.83 1.65 12.02
CA GLN A 102 -15.72 2.18 10.99
C GLN A 102 -15.61 1.37 9.69
N ILE A 103 -14.38 1.08 9.25
CA ILE A 103 -14.12 0.26 8.05
C ILE A 103 -14.77 -1.13 8.20
N LYS A 104 -14.58 -1.78 9.36
CA LYS A 104 -15.21 -3.07 9.65
C LYS A 104 -16.74 -2.99 9.68
N ALA A 105 -17.31 -1.95 10.27
CA ALA A 105 -18.77 -1.73 10.31
C ALA A 105 -19.34 -1.55 8.90
N ALA A 106 -18.62 -0.90 8.00
CA ALA A 106 -18.97 -0.80 6.58
C ALA A 106 -18.82 -2.15 5.83
N GLY A 107 -18.23 -3.17 6.47
CA GLY A 107 -18.00 -4.50 5.90
C GLY A 107 -16.93 -4.49 4.82
N LEU A 108 -15.91 -3.65 4.98
CA LEU A 108 -14.71 -3.60 4.17
C LEU A 108 -13.54 -4.30 4.88
N GLN A 109 -12.60 -4.84 4.11
CA GLN A 109 -11.29 -5.26 4.61
C GLN A 109 -10.38 -4.03 4.73
N TRP A 110 -9.24 -4.19 5.39
CA TRP A 110 -8.28 -3.11 5.46
C TRP A 110 -6.83 -3.58 5.50
N MET A 111 -5.95 -2.69 5.09
CA MET A 111 -4.50 -2.80 5.06
C MET A 111 -3.93 -1.76 6.02
N LEU A 112 -3.07 -2.21 6.94
CA LEU A 112 -2.30 -1.34 7.82
C LEU A 112 -0.96 -1.05 7.18
N ASP A 113 -0.60 0.22 7.09
CA ASP A 113 0.68 0.69 6.59
C ASP A 113 1.52 1.31 7.71
N PHE A 114 2.58 0.62 8.12
CA PHE A 114 3.53 1.12 9.11
C PHE A 114 4.55 2.06 8.48
N HIS A 115 4.53 3.33 8.83
CA HIS A 115 5.57 4.29 8.42
C HIS A 115 6.87 4.16 9.22
N TYR A 116 6.83 3.63 10.45
CA TYR A 116 7.97 3.58 11.38
C TYR A 116 8.68 4.92 11.57
N SER A 117 7.92 5.98 11.58
CA SER A 117 8.35 7.36 11.76
C SER A 117 7.28 8.13 12.54
N ASP A 118 7.62 9.27 13.10
CA ASP A 118 6.66 10.20 13.72
C ASP A 118 5.95 11.06 12.66
N THR A 119 6.40 10.96 11.39
CA THR A 119 5.88 11.73 10.26
C THR A 119 5.98 10.94 8.97
N TRP A 120 5.72 11.59 7.83
CA TRP A 120 5.86 10.99 6.52
C TRP A 120 7.18 10.24 6.36
N ALA A 121 7.10 8.96 6.01
CA ALA A 121 8.18 8.14 5.50
C ALA A 121 7.96 7.95 4.01
N ASP A 122 8.87 8.44 3.17
CA ASP A 122 8.77 8.45 1.72
C ASP A 122 10.18 8.36 1.07
N PRO A 123 10.31 8.36 -0.27
CA PRO A 123 11.61 8.24 -0.93
C PRO A 123 12.63 9.32 -0.59
N GLY A 124 12.18 10.47 -0.12
CA GLY A 124 13.01 11.62 0.26
C GLY A 124 13.38 11.64 1.74
N LYS A 125 12.62 10.94 2.59
CA LYS A 125 12.80 10.95 4.05
C LYS A 125 12.28 9.68 4.70
N GLN A 126 13.05 9.17 5.65
CA GLN A 126 12.73 8.00 6.47
C GLN A 126 13.25 8.28 7.89
N PHE A 127 12.67 9.30 8.54
CA PHE A 127 13.16 9.78 9.83
C PHE A 127 12.98 8.75 10.92
N ILE A 128 13.99 8.62 11.78
CA ILE A 128 13.88 7.85 13.01
C ILE A 128 12.88 8.55 13.94
N PRO A 129 11.92 7.82 14.54
CA PRO A 129 11.05 8.38 15.57
C PRO A 129 11.86 8.99 16.72
N LYS A 130 11.41 10.09 17.29
CA LYS A 130 12.09 10.76 18.40
C LYS A 130 12.42 9.82 19.56
N ALA A 131 11.52 8.90 19.87
CA ALA A 131 11.71 7.91 20.94
C ALA A 131 12.82 6.88 20.63
N TRP A 132 13.28 6.78 19.38
CA TRP A 132 14.30 5.82 18.94
C TRP A 132 15.60 6.50 18.52
N GLU A 133 15.70 7.83 18.64
CA GLU A 133 16.93 8.57 18.35
C GLU A 133 18.08 8.09 19.23
N GLY A 134 19.27 7.95 18.63
CA GLY A 134 20.49 7.52 19.33
C GLY A 134 20.54 6.04 19.71
N LEU A 135 19.55 5.23 19.34
CA LEU A 135 19.60 3.80 19.55
C LEU A 135 20.56 3.12 18.56
N GLU A 136 21.30 2.13 19.05
CA GLU A 136 22.07 1.21 18.21
C GLU A 136 21.12 0.36 17.35
N ALA A 137 21.61 -0.15 16.23
CA ALA A 137 20.80 -0.87 15.25
C ALA A 137 20.00 -2.04 15.83
N ASP A 138 20.61 -2.83 16.71
CA ASP A 138 19.95 -3.98 17.34
C ASP A 138 18.79 -3.57 18.26
N VAL A 139 18.98 -2.50 19.04
CA VAL A 139 17.94 -1.94 19.91
C VAL A 139 16.82 -1.29 19.10
N MET A 140 17.18 -0.63 18.00
CA MET A 140 16.21 -0.05 17.07
C MET A 140 15.37 -1.15 16.38
N ALA A 141 15.98 -2.27 16.02
CA ALA A 141 15.27 -3.42 15.46
C ALA A 141 14.29 -4.03 16.49
N ASP A 142 14.67 -4.11 17.78
CA ASP A 142 13.73 -4.51 18.84
C ASP A 142 12.60 -3.49 19.01
N SER A 143 12.88 -2.19 18.89
CA SER A 143 11.85 -1.14 18.91
C SER A 143 10.84 -1.29 17.78
N VAL A 144 11.27 -1.62 16.56
CA VAL A 144 10.40 -1.96 15.43
C VAL A 144 9.53 -3.18 15.78
N TYR A 145 10.12 -4.24 16.35
CA TYR A 145 9.37 -5.43 16.76
C TYR A 145 8.32 -5.10 17.83
N GLN A 146 8.70 -4.39 18.90
CA GLN A 146 7.81 -4.08 20.02
C GLN A 146 6.65 -3.18 19.57
N HIS A 147 6.94 -2.13 18.79
CA HIS A 147 5.92 -1.22 18.26
C HIS A 147 4.92 -1.99 17.38
N THR A 148 5.41 -2.79 16.44
CA THR A 148 4.56 -3.59 15.54
C THR A 148 3.70 -4.56 16.35
N ARG A 149 4.31 -5.29 17.27
CA ARG A 149 3.63 -6.28 18.11
C ARG A 149 2.55 -5.64 18.98
N GLN A 150 2.86 -4.54 19.66
CA GLN A 150 1.92 -3.86 20.55
C GLN A 150 0.71 -3.31 19.77
N THR A 151 0.96 -2.68 18.64
CA THR A 151 -0.07 -2.20 17.70
C THR A 151 -1.01 -3.33 17.30
N LEU A 152 -0.46 -4.42 16.77
CA LEU A 152 -1.28 -5.55 16.28
C LEU A 152 -2.03 -6.28 17.40
N VAL A 153 -1.44 -6.42 18.58
CA VAL A 153 -2.13 -6.97 19.76
C VAL A 153 -3.33 -6.11 20.15
N THR A 154 -3.18 -4.79 20.13
CA THR A 154 -4.27 -3.84 20.44
C THR A 154 -5.39 -3.96 19.41
N LEU A 155 -5.09 -3.93 18.12
CA LEU A 155 -6.06 -4.05 17.03
C LEU A 155 -6.77 -5.41 17.05
N ARG A 156 -6.04 -6.49 17.32
CA ARG A 156 -6.59 -7.85 17.42
C ARG A 156 -7.53 -7.99 18.62
N LYS A 157 -7.14 -7.49 19.80
CA LYS A 157 -8.00 -7.48 21.00
C LYS A 157 -9.29 -6.72 20.78
N ALA A 158 -9.24 -5.64 20.00
CA ALA A 158 -10.43 -4.87 19.61
C ALA A 158 -11.26 -5.54 18.49
N GLY A 159 -10.83 -6.68 17.99
CA GLY A 159 -11.52 -7.42 16.94
C GLY A 159 -11.45 -6.78 15.54
N VAL A 160 -10.44 -5.93 15.31
CA VAL A 160 -10.24 -5.21 14.03
C VAL A 160 -8.84 -5.47 13.44
N ALA A 161 -8.30 -6.68 13.60
CA ALA A 161 -7.03 -7.05 13.00
C ALA A 161 -7.01 -6.80 11.49
N PRO A 162 -5.94 -6.21 10.93
CA PRO A 162 -5.81 -5.98 9.50
C PRO A 162 -5.66 -7.31 8.74
N ARG A 163 -6.18 -7.38 7.52
CA ARG A 163 -5.98 -8.53 6.62
C ARG A 163 -4.66 -8.43 5.85
N TYR A 164 -4.18 -7.22 5.64
CA TYR A 164 -2.95 -6.89 4.93
C TYR A 164 -2.11 -5.98 5.80
N ILE A 165 -0.80 -6.19 5.86
CA ILE A 165 0.12 -5.38 6.67
C ILE A 165 1.32 -5.01 5.81
N GLN A 166 1.54 -3.72 5.67
CA GLN A 166 2.68 -3.15 4.99
C GLN A 166 3.76 -2.83 6.02
N VAL A 167 4.93 -3.49 5.89
CA VAL A 167 6.07 -3.35 6.81
C VAL A 167 7.03 -2.32 6.24
N GLY A 168 6.81 -1.07 6.59
CA GLY A 168 7.49 0.11 6.04
C GLY A 168 6.82 0.67 4.79
N ASN A 169 6.84 1.99 4.66
CA ASN A 169 6.32 2.72 3.51
C ASN A 169 7.46 3.18 2.60
N GLU A 170 7.40 2.83 1.29
CA GLU A 170 8.33 3.28 0.24
C GLU A 170 9.81 3.11 0.60
N ILE A 171 10.19 1.92 1.07
CA ILE A 171 11.49 1.64 1.65
C ILE A 171 12.57 1.21 0.62
N THR A 172 12.49 1.62 -0.64
CA THR A 172 13.50 1.30 -1.67
C THR A 172 14.89 1.79 -1.26
N ASN A 173 14.97 2.94 -0.62
CA ASN A 173 16.21 3.50 -0.09
C ASN A 173 16.43 3.15 1.40
N GLY A 174 15.76 2.11 1.90
CA GLY A 174 15.79 1.71 3.30
C GLY A 174 14.80 2.50 4.16
N MET A 175 14.87 2.28 5.47
CA MET A 175 14.04 2.92 6.50
C MET A 175 14.90 3.42 7.67
N LEU A 176 14.34 4.23 8.56
CA LEU A 176 15.01 4.69 9.79
C LEU A 176 16.41 5.27 9.50
N TRP A 177 16.47 6.28 8.64
CA TRP A 177 17.74 6.88 8.21
C TRP A 177 18.45 7.67 9.32
N PRO A 178 19.81 7.61 9.40
CA PRO A 178 20.72 6.92 8.46
C PRO A 178 20.92 5.41 8.75
N THR A 179 20.40 4.87 9.84
CA THR A 179 20.73 3.55 10.38
C THR A 179 20.52 2.41 9.38
N ALA A 180 19.34 2.30 8.78
CA ALA A 180 19.02 1.27 7.80
C ALA A 180 18.85 1.83 6.37
N LYS A 181 19.57 2.92 6.04
CA LYS A 181 19.58 3.51 4.70
C LYS A 181 20.36 2.62 3.73
N VAL A 182 19.77 2.31 2.59
CA VAL A 182 20.38 1.52 1.51
C VAL A 182 20.27 2.24 0.17
N ASN A 183 20.92 1.67 -0.84
CA ASN A 183 20.74 2.05 -2.22
C ASN A 183 20.70 0.76 -3.06
N PRO A 184 19.69 0.52 -3.91
CA PRO A 184 19.58 -0.70 -4.71
C PRO A 184 20.77 -1.02 -5.56
N TYR A 185 21.53 0.00 -5.98
CA TYR A 185 22.73 -0.14 -6.80
C TYR A 185 24.03 -0.33 -6.01
N LYS A 186 23.99 -0.42 -4.66
CA LYS A 186 25.15 -0.55 -3.78
C LYS A 186 24.97 -1.70 -2.81
N ASP A 187 26.06 -2.31 -2.38
CA ASP A 187 26.04 -3.46 -1.46
C ASP A 187 26.00 -3.08 0.01
N ALA A 188 26.13 -1.80 0.35
CA ALA A 188 26.22 -1.36 1.73
C ALA A 188 24.87 -1.43 2.47
N ASN A 189 24.96 -1.81 3.75
CA ASN A 189 23.92 -1.67 4.78
C ASN A 189 22.66 -2.56 4.65
N TRP A 190 22.62 -3.47 3.66
CA TRP A 190 21.45 -4.33 3.43
C TRP A 190 21.14 -5.29 4.58
N GLN A 191 22.16 -5.74 5.34
CA GLN A 191 21.95 -6.59 6.52
C GLN A 191 21.16 -5.85 7.61
N VAL A 192 21.48 -4.57 7.82
CA VAL A 192 20.78 -3.73 8.79
C VAL A 192 19.32 -3.48 8.36
N LEU A 193 19.08 -3.17 7.08
CA LEU A 193 17.71 -3.06 6.58
C LEU A 193 16.94 -4.37 6.74
N ALA A 194 17.54 -5.50 6.35
CA ALA A 194 16.90 -6.80 6.50
C ALA A 194 16.58 -7.14 7.95
N GLN A 195 17.43 -6.74 8.91
CA GLN A 195 17.17 -6.89 10.33
C GLN A 195 15.94 -6.09 10.79
N MET A 196 15.83 -4.82 10.38
CA MET A 196 14.66 -3.98 10.69
C MET A 196 13.37 -4.60 10.13
N VAL A 197 13.38 -4.97 8.85
CA VAL A 197 12.22 -5.57 8.18
C VAL A 197 11.82 -6.90 8.83
N ARG A 198 12.79 -7.79 9.11
CA ARG A 198 12.52 -9.06 9.79
C ARG A 198 11.91 -8.87 11.18
N SER A 199 12.29 -7.82 11.91
CA SER A 199 11.73 -7.50 13.22
C SER A 199 10.25 -7.17 13.12
N GLY A 200 9.84 -6.32 12.15
CA GLY A 200 8.44 -6.04 11.88
C GLY A 200 7.67 -7.28 11.41
N VAL A 201 8.23 -8.02 10.45
CA VAL A 201 7.66 -9.27 9.92
C VAL A 201 7.43 -10.30 11.02
N LYS A 202 8.42 -10.52 11.89
CA LYS A 202 8.32 -11.45 13.04
C LYS A 202 7.11 -11.10 13.93
N ALA A 203 6.96 -9.83 14.29
CA ALA A 203 5.83 -9.39 15.09
C ALA A 203 4.49 -9.61 14.38
N CYS A 204 4.44 -9.35 13.06
CA CYS A 204 3.25 -9.61 12.25
C CYS A 204 2.87 -11.09 12.24
N ARG A 205 3.82 -12.00 11.97
CA ARG A 205 3.58 -13.45 11.94
C ARG A 205 3.13 -13.99 13.30
N GLU A 206 3.69 -13.48 14.40
CA GLU A 206 3.31 -13.90 15.75
C GLU A 206 1.88 -13.45 16.13
N VAL A 207 1.49 -12.25 15.76
CA VAL A 207 0.20 -11.67 16.20
C VAL A 207 -0.92 -11.88 15.20
N CYS A 208 -0.63 -11.77 13.91
CA CYS A 208 -1.60 -11.86 12.81
C CYS A 208 -1.09 -12.86 11.74
N PRO A 209 -0.98 -14.17 12.06
CA PRO A 209 -0.39 -15.18 11.16
C PRO A 209 -1.13 -15.31 9.82
N ASP A 210 -2.41 -14.98 9.78
CA ASP A 210 -3.24 -15.05 8.57
C ASP A 210 -3.17 -13.78 7.71
N ALA A 211 -2.48 -12.73 8.16
CA ALA A 211 -2.33 -11.50 7.39
C ALA A 211 -1.29 -11.68 6.27
N GLN A 212 -1.58 -11.07 5.11
CA GLN A 212 -0.60 -10.99 4.02
C GLN A 212 0.35 -9.81 4.26
N LEU A 213 1.65 -10.08 4.25
CA LEU A 213 2.69 -9.08 4.49
C LEU A 213 3.21 -8.51 3.18
N ILE A 214 3.25 -7.19 3.11
CA ILE A 214 3.62 -6.43 1.92
C ILE A 214 4.92 -5.68 2.20
N ILE A 215 5.88 -5.76 1.28
CA ILE A 215 7.01 -4.84 1.24
C ILE A 215 6.76 -3.84 0.12
N HIS A 216 6.84 -2.57 0.45
CA HIS A 216 6.44 -1.47 -0.41
C HIS A 216 7.63 -0.65 -0.92
N THR A 217 7.72 -0.50 -2.23
CA THR A 217 8.73 0.31 -2.93
C THR A 217 8.09 1.28 -3.91
N GLU A 218 8.80 2.37 -4.25
CA GLU A 218 8.26 3.44 -5.11
C GLU A 218 8.97 3.55 -6.47
N LYS A 219 9.90 2.65 -6.79
CA LYS A 219 10.67 2.72 -8.05
C LYS A 219 9.99 2.02 -9.24
N ALA A 220 8.65 2.03 -9.31
CA ALA A 220 7.92 1.34 -10.38
C ALA A 220 8.31 1.79 -11.81
N GLY A 221 8.85 3.00 -11.99
CA GLY A 221 9.41 3.48 -13.25
C GLY A 221 10.89 3.13 -13.46
N ASP A 222 11.61 2.66 -12.44
CA ASP A 222 12.99 2.17 -12.50
C ASP A 222 13.00 0.66 -12.27
N THR A 223 12.75 -0.09 -13.35
CA THR A 223 12.67 -1.54 -13.35
C THR A 223 13.90 -2.19 -12.71
N LYS A 224 15.10 -1.68 -13.01
CA LYS A 224 16.36 -2.24 -12.49
C LYS A 224 16.46 -2.08 -10.98
N ALA A 225 16.20 -0.86 -10.45
CA ALA A 225 16.25 -0.62 -9.01
C ALA A 225 15.21 -1.48 -8.26
N THR A 226 13.98 -1.58 -8.80
CA THR A 226 12.91 -2.40 -8.23
C THR A 226 13.30 -3.88 -8.19
N CYS A 227 13.79 -4.44 -9.30
CA CYS A 227 14.21 -5.84 -9.35
C CYS A 227 15.36 -6.13 -8.38
N LEU A 228 16.41 -5.29 -8.40
CA LEU A 228 17.56 -5.43 -7.49
C LEU A 228 17.16 -5.38 -6.02
N TYR A 229 16.19 -4.53 -5.65
CA TYR A 229 15.71 -4.42 -4.28
C TYR A 229 15.09 -5.76 -3.81
N TYR A 230 14.15 -6.31 -4.57
CA TYR A 230 13.49 -7.57 -4.17
C TYR A 230 14.41 -8.79 -4.30
N GLU A 231 15.36 -8.80 -5.24
CA GLU A 231 16.42 -9.83 -5.30
C GLU A 231 17.32 -9.79 -4.04
N ARG A 232 17.65 -8.60 -3.52
CA ARG A 232 18.38 -8.45 -2.25
C ARG A 232 17.60 -9.00 -1.08
N LEU A 233 16.32 -8.69 -0.97
CA LEU A 233 15.48 -9.25 0.09
C LEU A 233 15.42 -10.77 0.02
N LYS A 234 15.31 -11.35 -1.19
CA LYS A 234 15.34 -12.80 -1.42
C LYS A 234 16.69 -13.41 -1.02
N GLN A 235 17.81 -12.80 -1.39
CA GLN A 235 19.17 -13.23 -1.00
C GLN A 235 19.39 -13.21 0.52
N LEU A 236 18.67 -12.34 1.21
CA LEU A 236 18.75 -12.15 2.65
C LEU A 236 17.65 -12.92 3.40
N ASP A 237 16.89 -13.79 2.73
CA ASP A 237 15.82 -14.60 3.33
C ASP A 237 14.80 -13.76 4.12
N VAL A 238 14.43 -12.57 3.61
CA VAL A 238 13.38 -11.75 4.21
C VAL A 238 12.02 -12.34 3.83
N ASP A 239 11.24 -12.73 4.84
CA ASP A 239 9.89 -13.26 4.66
C ASP A 239 8.89 -12.13 4.36
N TYR A 240 8.11 -12.27 3.28
CA TYR A 240 6.96 -11.44 2.93
C TYR A 240 6.11 -12.16 1.88
N ASP A 241 4.86 -11.74 1.71
CA ASP A 241 3.92 -12.41 0.80
C ASP A 241 3.75 -11.67 -0.52
N VAL A 242 3.77 -10.33 -0.51
CA VAL A 242 3.33 -9.48 -1.62
C VAL A 242 4.36 -8.41 -1.93
N ILE A 243 4.60 -8.19 -3.22
CA ILE A 243 5.35 -7.04 -3.73
C ILE A 243 4.40 -5.84 -3.83
N GLY A 244 4.65 -4.77 -3.08
CA GLY A 244 3.90 -3.52 -3.12
C GLY A 244 4.63 -2.44 -3.92
N LEU A 245 3.92 -1.72 -4.78
CA LEU A 245 4.48 -0.67 -5.61
C LEU A 245 3.65 0.61 -5.52
N SER A 246 4.32 1.78 -5.47
CA SER A 246 3.69 3.06 -5.83
C SER A 246 3.81 3.32 -7.32
N TYR A 247 2.76 3.86 -7.92
CA TYR A 247 2.82 4.33 -9.30
C TYR A 247 2.10 5.66 -9.50
N TYR A 248 2.88 6.69 -9.75
CA TYR A 248 2.46 8.04 -10.07
C TYR A 248 3.11 8.46 -11.39
N PRO A 249 2.36 8.79 -12.46
CA PRO A 249 2.98 9.08 -13.77
C PRO A 249 3.95 10.24 -13.71
N MET A 250 3.67 11.28 -12.91
CA MET A 250 4.52 12.47 -12.79
C MET A 250 5.91 12.17 -12.19
N TRP A 251 6.08 11.06 -11.47
CA TRP A 251 7.36 10.67 -10.86
C TRP A 251 7.95 9.38 -11.43
N HIS A 252 7.10 8.46 -11.89
CA HIS A 252 7.52 7.11 -12.27
C HIS A 252 7.43 6.84 -13.78
N GLY A 253 7.08 7.87 -14.57
CA GLY A 253 7.03 7.76 -16.03
C GLY A 253 5.73 7.13 -16.55
N THR A 254 5.79 6.68 -17.80
CA THR A 254 4.61 6.26 -18.55
C THR A 254 4.09 4.88 -18.16
N ILE A 255 2.86 4.56 -18.54
CA ILE A 255 2.25 3.22 -18.39
C ILE A 255 3.13 2.09 -18.97
N PRO A 256 3.79 2.22 -20.15
CA PRO A 256 4.75 1.23 -20.62
C PRO A 256 5.93 0.99 -19.67
N HIS A 257 6.46 2.02 -18.98
CA HIS A 257 7.53 1.82 -17.99
C HIS A 257 7.05 0.91 -16.84
N LEU A 258 5.86 1.16 -16.29
CA LEU A 258 5.26 0.27 -15.30
C LEU A 258 5.10 -1.15 -15.87
N GLY A 259 4.65 -1.28 -17.13
CA GLY A 259 4.51 -2.57 -17.80
C GLY A 259 5.80 -3.39 -17.80
N HIS A 260 6.93 -2.77 -18.17
CA HIS A 260 8.25 -3.43 -18.14
C HIS A 260 8.65 -3.88 -16.74
N THR A 261 8.32 -3.08 -15.72
CA THR A 261 8.60 -3.46 -14.33
C THR A 261 7.76 -4.66 -13.91
N LEU A 262 6.47 -4.66 -14.24
CA LEU A 262 5.57 -5.79 -13.94
C LEU A 262 6.01 -7.08 -14.65
N ASP A 263 6.38 -7.02 -15.94
CA ASP A 263 6.89 -8.16 -16.71
C ASP A 263 8.16 -8.75 -16.06
N SER A 264 9.09 -7.87 -15.66
CA SER A 264 10.35 -8.27 -15.02
C SER A 264 10.11 -8.92 -13.66
N LEU A 265 9.26 -8.31 -12.82
CA LEU A 265 8.90 -8.87 -11.50
C LEU A 265 8.16 -10.21 -11.64
N THR A 266 7.25 -10.34 -12.60
CA THR A 266 6.54 -11.59 -12.88
C THR A 266 7.50 -12.71 -13.28
N THR A 267 8.56 -12.38 -14.00
CA THR A 267 9.60 -13.33 -14.41
C THR A 267 10.50 -13.75 -13.24
N LEU A 268 10.93 -12.78 -12.41
CA LEU A 268 11.87 -13.03 -11.30
C LEU A 268 11.21 -13.61 -10.06
N PHE A 269 9.93 -13.31 -9.83
CA PHE A 269 9.15 -13.69 -8.65
C PHE A 269 7.78 -14.24 -9.06
N PRO A 270 7.71 -15.34 -9.83
CA PRO A 270 6.45 -15.86 -10.35
C PRO A 270 5.46 -16.28 -9.26
N GLU A 271 5.96 -16.57 -8.06
CA GLU A 271 5.15 -16.98 -6.90
C GLU A 271 4.59 -15.81 -6.08
N LYS A 272 5.08 -14.56 -6.28
CA LYS A 272 4.69 -13.40 -5.47
C LYS A 272 3.57 -12.61 -6.14
N PRO A 273 2.40 -12.46 -5.52
CA PRO A 273 1.43 -11.45 -5.94
C PRO A 273 2.04 -10.05 -5.94
N ILE A 274 1.58 -9.20 -6.85
CA ILE A 274 1.96 -7.79 -6.93
C ILE A 274 0.73 -6.95 -6.61
N MET A 275 0.90 -5.86 -5.87
CA MET A 275 -0.13 -4.86 -5.62
C MET A 275 0.38 -3.47 -5.95
N ILE A 276 -0.41 -2.69 -6.66
CA ILE A 276 -0.22 -1.25 -6.74
C ILE A 276 -0.89 -0.67 -5.50
N VAL A 277 -0.11 -0.49 -4.43
CA VAL A 277 -0.60 -0.05 -3.12
C VAL A 277 -0.80 1.46 -3.05
N GLU A 278 -0.23 2.18 -4.01
CA GLU A 278 -0.49 3.61 -4.25
C GLU A 278 -0.50 3.91 -5.74
N ALA A 279 -1.52 4.63 -6.19
CA ALA A 279 -1.56 5.23 -7.51
C ALA A 279 -2.43 6.49 -7.48
N ALA A 280 -2.03 7.53 -8.19
CA ALA A 280 -2.89 8.67 -8.46
C ALA A 280 -2.42 9.40 -9.72
N ALA A 281 -3.31 10.24 -10.27
CA ALA A 281 -2.99 11.20 -11.31
C ALA A 281 -3.76 12.50 -11.06
N TYR A 282 -3.18 13.62 -11.44
CA TYR A 282 -3.78 14.92 -11.26
C TYR A 282 -5.00 15.12 -12.17
N TYR A 283 -6.08 15.69 -11.59
CA TYR A 283 -7.22 16.15 -12.37
C TYR A 283 -7.35 17.68 -12.35
N SER A 284 -6.62 18.35 -11.49
CA SER A 284 -6.66 19.79 -11.24
C SER A 284 -5.24 20.34 -11.10
N HIS A 285 -5.05 21.63 -11.39
CA HIS A 285 -3.81 22.36 -11.16
C HIS A 285 -3.75 22.99 -9.74
N GLU A 286 -4.66 22.63 -8.86
CA GLU A 286 -4.64 23.09 -7.47
C GLU A 286 -3.40 22.52 -6.76
N ASN A 287 -3.09 23.10 -5.61
CA ASN A 287 -1.80 22.97 -4.95
C ASN A 287 -1.20 21.55 -4.92
N ASP A 288 0.00 21.42 -5.46
CA ASP A 288 0.96 20.37 -5.14
C ASP A 288 2.35 20.99 -4.97
N PRO A 289 2.75 21.35 -3.75
CA PRO A 289 4.05 21.97 -3.49
C PRO A 289 5.24 21.00 -3.74
N TRP A 290 4.99 19.71 -3.90
CA TRP A 290 6.01 18.67 -4.01
C TRP A 290 6.39 18.33 -5.46
N ALA A 291 5.51 18.55 -6.42
CA ALA A 291 5.81 18.34 -7.82
C ALA A 291 6.61 19.51 -8.37
N LYS A 292 7.90 19.29 -8.68
CA LYS A 292 8.77 20.31 -9.28
C LYS A 292 8.29 20.78 -10.65
N ASP A 293 7.71 19.85 -11.42
CA ASP A 293 7.03 20.10 -12.69
C ASP A 293 5.74 19.32 -12.73
N PRO A 294 4.62 19.92 -12.34
CA PRO A 294 3.32 19.25 -12.36
C PRO A 294 2.88 18.85 -13.77
N ASN A 295 3.46 19.46 -14.82
CA ASN A 295 3.19 19.12 -16.20
C ASN A 295 4.11 18.01 -16.75
N GLN A 296 5.02 17.49 -15.97
CA GLN A 296 5.83 16.36 -16.39
C GLN A 296 4.93 15.22 -16.84
N PHE A 297 5.12 14.73 -18.06
CA PHE A 297 4.26 13.74 -18.73
C PHE A 297 2.82 14.19 -19.04
N ALA A 298 2.48 15.50 -18.94
CA ALA A 298 1.15 16.00 -19.29
C ALA A 298 0.77 15.74 -20.76
N GLU A 299 1.74 15.50 -21.63
CA GLU A 299 1.52 15.04 -23.00
C GLU A 299 0.84 13.67 -23.10
N PHE A 300 1.01 12.81 -22.09
CA PHE A 300 0.32 11.51 -22.00
C PHE A 300 -0.99 11.60 -21.25
N PHE A 301 -1.02 12.39 -20.17
CA PHE A 301 -2.17 12.56 -19.28
C PHE A 301 -2.30 14.04 -18.90
N PRO A 302 -3.00 14.85 -19.73
CA PRO A 302 -3.23 16.26 -19.40
C PRO A 302 -3.87 16.41 -18.00
N ILE A 303 -3.42 17.42 -17.24
CA ILE A 303 -3.98 17.69 -15.90
C ILE A 303 -5.41 18.20 -16.10
N SER A 304 -6.35 17.29 -16.00
CA SER A 304 -7.79 17.51 -16.15
C SER A 304 -8.57 16.28 -15.73
N VAL A 305 -9.85 16.44 -15.48
CA VAL A 305 -10.78 15.30 -15.22
C VAL A 305 -10.69 14.24 -16.31
N GLN A 306 -10.57 14.66 -17.59
CA GLN A 306 -10.43 13.74 -18.71
C GLN A 306 -9.05 13.05 -18.71
N GLY A 307 -7.98 13.76 -18.39
CA GLY A 307 -6.63 13.17 -18.30
C GLY A 307 -6.54 12.15 -17.18
N GLN A 308 -7.09 12.42 -16.00
CA GLN A 308 -7.17 11.47 -14.89
C GLN A 308 -7.98 10.22 -15.30
N LEU A 309 -9.09 10.39 -16.00
CA LEU A 309 -9.88 9.27 -16.53
C LEU A 309 -9.09 8.44 -17.55
N MET A 310 -8.35 9.08 -18.46
CA MET A 310 -7.50 8.40 -19.46
C MET A 310 -6.39 7.60 -18.75
N PHE A 311 -5.70 8.21 -17.80
CA PHE A 311 -4.69 7.53 -16.97
C PHE A 311 -5.29 6.29 -16.30
N THR A 312 -6.39 6.46 -15.58
CA THR A 312 -7.05 5.38 -14.85
C THR A 312 -7.43 4.22 -15.78
N ARG A 313 -7.98 4.53 -16.97
CA ARG A 313 -8.34 3.53 -17.97
C ARG A 313 -7.12 2.74 -18.45
N GLN A 314 -6.04 3.42 -18.81
CA GLN A 314 -4.83 2.77 -19.29
C GLN A 314 -4.14 1.96 -18.19
N LEU A 315 -4.11 2.47 -16.95
CA LEU A 315 -3.59 1.73 -15.80
C LEU A 315 -4.39 0.44 -15.59
N VAL A 316 -5.70 0.52 -15.49
CA VAL A 316 -6.57 -0.66 -15.31
C VAL A 316 -6.40 -1.66 -16.47
N GLN A 317 -6.30 -1.21 -17.71
CA GLN A 317 -6.05 -2.06 -18.87
C GLN A 317 -4.69 -2.78 -18.77
N LEU A 318 -3.64 -2.08 -18.36
CA LEU A 318 -2.33 -2.68 -18.12
C LEU A 318 -2.43 -3.75 -17.04
N LEU A 319 -2.94 -3.40 -15.85
CA LEU A 319 -3.00 -4.31 -14.71
C LEU A 319 -3.88 -5.54 -14.98
N ASN A 320 -4.91 -5.41 -15.80
CA ASN A 320 -5.75 -6.54 -16.20
C ASN A 320 -5.03 -7.55 -17.12
N ARG A 321 -3.97 -7.14 -17.81
CA ARG A 321 -3.11 -8.06 -18.59
C ARG A 321 -2.07 -8.80 -17.74
N HIS A 322 -1.88 -8.38 -16.47
CA HIS A 322 -0.95 -9.01 -15.54
C HIS A 322 -1.73 -9.77 -14.44
N PRO A 323 -1.96 -11.09 -14.61
CA PRO A 323 -2.77 -11.87 -13.65
C PRO A 323 -2.21 -11.86 -12.24
N GLN A 324 -0.90 -11.68 -12.08
CA GLN A 324 -0.19 -11.62 -10.81
C GLN A 324 -0.47 -10.31 -10.05
N VAL A 325 -1.01 -9.27 -10.73
CA VAL A 325 -1.45 -8.06 -10.05
C VAL A 325 -2.81 -8.29 -9.40
N THR A 326 -2.82 -8.32 -8.08
CA THR A 326 -3.97 -8.66 -7.25
C THR A 326 -4.58 -7.48 -6.51
N GLY A 327 -3.93 -6.31 -6.48
CA GLY A 327 -4.42 -5.13 -5.79
C GLY A 327 -4.17 -3.83 -6.54
N LEU A 328 -5.13 -2.90 -6.44
CA LEU A 328 -5.03 -1.52 -6.92
C LEU A 328 -5.63 -0.59 -5.89
N PHE A 329 -4.82 0.33 -5.36
CA PHE A 329 -5.20 1.31 -4.36
C PHE A 329 -4.93 2.71 -4.88
N TRP A 330 -5.98 3.57 -4.83
CA TRP A 330 -5.81 4.99 -5.12
C TRP A 330 -5.29 5.69 -3.88
N TRP A 331 -4.29 6.56 -4.03
CA TRP A 331 -3.77 7.33 -2.92
C TRP A 331 -4.54 8.63 -2.78
N PHE A 332 -5.08 8.87 -1.58
CA PHE A 332 -5.85 10.03 -1.19
C PHE A 332 -7.15 10.23 -2.00
N PRO A 333 -7.96 9.17 -2.22
CA PRO A 333 -9.18 9.29 -3.02
C PRO A 333 -10.26 10.17 -2.38
N GLU A 334 -10.24 10.29 -1.04
CA GLU A 334 -11.19 11.08 -0.24
C GLU A 334 -10.93 12.58 -0.29
N GLU A 335 -9.82 13.01 -0.86
CA GLU A 335 -9.51 14.41 -1.04
C GLU A 335 -10.69 15.15 -1.70
N ASN A 336 -11.14 16.21 -1.03
CA ASN A 336 -12.30 16.99 -1.40
C ASN A 336 -12.22 18.40 -0.80
N GLY A 337 -11.94 19.40 -1.63
CA GLY A 337 -11.81 20.80 -1.24
C GLY A 337 -13.14 21.57 -1.17
N CYS A 338 -14.28 20.89 -1.39
CA CYS A 338 -15.58 21.57 -1.43
C CYS A 338 -15.97 22.10 -0.03
N ASP A 339 -16.05 23.42 0.08
CA ASP A 339 -16.49 24.15 1.30
C ASP A 339 -15.64 23.82 2.57
N ASN A 340 -14.36 23.43 2.40
CA ASN A 340 -13.47 23.16 3.52
C ASN A 340 -12.00 23.47 3.18
N GLU A 341 -11.13 23.50 4.21
CA GLU A 341 -9.69 23.74 4.11
C GLU A 341 -8.87 22.55 4.65
N VAL A 342 -9.43 21.35 4.69
CA VAL A 342 -8.71 20.15 5.11
C VAL A 342 -7.63 19.82 4.10
N CYS A 343 -6.39 19.68 4.56
CA CYS A 343 -5.23 19.29 3.74
C CYS A 343 -5.11 20.02 2.39
N PRO A 344 -5.11 21.36 2.34
CA PRO A 344 -5.18 22.13 1.09
C PRO A 344 -3.99 21.90 0.14
N GLY A 345 -2.89 21.30 0.62
CA GLY A 345 -1.72 20.94 -0.18
C GLY A 345 -1.91 19.73 -1.12
N TRP A 346 -3.00 18.99 -0.98
CA TRP A 346 -3.22 17.74 -1.72
C TRP A 346 -4.39 17.78 -2.70
N LEU A 347 -5.01 18.95 -2.95
CA LEU A 347 -6.25 19.16 -3.71
C LEU A 347 -6.13 18.96 -5.23
N ASN A 348 -5.43 17.95 -5.71
CA ASN A 348 -5.21 17.78 -7.14
C ASN A 348 -5.37 16.36 -7.69
N ARG A 349 -5.45 15.34 -6.81
CA ARG A 349 -5.40 13.93 -7.21
C ARG A 349 -6.54 13.07 -6.68
N GLY A 350 -7.42 13.65 -5.87
CA GLY A 350 -8.58 12.98 -5.32
C GLY A 350 -9.54 12.42 -6.38
N LEU A 351 -10.55 11.73 -5.92
CA LEU A 351 -11.60 11.17 -6.77
C LEU A 351 -12.94 11.92 -6.61
N PHE A 352 -12.90 13.10 -5.97
CA PHE A 352 -14.02 14.01 -5.83
C PHE A 352 -13.62 15.40 -6.34
N ASP A 353 -14.56 16.09 -6.95
CA ASP A 353 -14.37 17.44 -7.48
C ASP A 353 -14.34 18.46 -6.32
N ASN A 354 -13.28 19.27 -6.23
CA ASN A 354 -13.03 20.21 -5.14
C ASN A 354 -14.05 21.35 -5.02
N HIS A 355 -14.88 21.57 -6.05
CA HIS A 355 -15.87 22.65 -6.03
C HIS A 355 -17.27 22.15 -5.77
N SER A 356 -17.58 20.93 -6.13
CA SER A 356 -18.92 20.36 -6.02
C SER A 356 -19.03 19.16 -5.09
N GLY A 357 -17.91 18.59 -4.66
CA GLY A 357 -17.85 17.33 -3.87
C GLY A 357 -18.35 16.09 -4.64
N LYS A 358 -18.55 16.18 -5.96
CA LYS A 358 -19.06 15.09 -6.78
C LYS A 358 -17.96 14.11 -7.15
N ALA A 359 -18.30 12.82 -7.13
CA ALA A 359 -17.42 11.76 -7.59
C ALA A 359 -16.99 11.95 -9.06
N LEU A 360 -15.68 11.85 -9.30
CA LEU A 360 -15.06 11.97 -10.62
C LEU A 360 -15.22 10.70 -11.47
N PRO A 361 -15.22 10.80 -12.80
CA PRO A 361 -15.40 9.65 -13.70
C PRO A 361 -14.33 8.55 -13.54
N ALA A 362 -13.11 8.90 -13.12
CA ALA A 362 -12.01 7.96 -12.88
C ALA A 362 -12.40 6.85 -11.89
N MET A 363 -13.21 7.18 -10.88
CA MET A 363 -13.68 6.20 -9.89
C MET A 363 -14.51 5.06 -10.52
N ARG A 364 -15.33 5.36 -11.55
CA ARG A 364 -16.05 4.31 -12.28
C ARG A 364 -15.13 3.40 -13.06
N GLU A 365 -14.05 3.96 -13.61
CA GLU A 365 -13.08 3.19 -14.39
C GLU A 365 -12.28 2.22 -13.50
N LEU A 366 -11.93 2.61 -12.28
CA LEU A 366 -11.25 1.75 -11.29
C LEU A 366 -12.00 0.43 -11.05
N ARG A 367 -13.34 0.45 -11.04
CA ARG A 367 -14.16 -0.75 -10.86
C ARG A 367 -13.88 -1.84 -11.90
N ARG A 368 -13.41 -1.48 -13.10
CA ARG A 368 -13.08 -2.45 -14.16
C ARG A 368 -11.88 -3.32 -13.81
N PHE A 369 -11.06 -2.91 -12.84
CA PHE A 369 -10.01 -3.77 -12.29
C PHE A 369 -10.57 -5.02 -11.64
N MET A 370 -11.77 -4.96 -11.03
CA MET A 370 -12.45 -6.10 -10.40
C MET A 370 -13.08 -7.07 -11.42
N GLN A 371 -13.24 -6.63 -12.67
CA GLN A 371 -13.86 -7.40 -13.75
C GLN A 371 -12.75 -8.01 -14.60
N ARG A 372 -12.22 -9.19 -14.23
CA ARG A 372 -11.37 -9.96 -15.15
C ARG A 372 -12.16 -10.24 -16.42
N GLY A 373 -11.60 -9.85 -17.57
CA GLY A 373 -12.15 -9.91 -18.90
C GLY A 373 -13.31 -10.92 -19.08
N ARG A 374 -14.49 -10.33 -19.24
CA ARG A 374 -15.57 -10.99 -19.95
C ARG A 374 -15.38 -10.74 -21.43
#